data_bd06a16582a5f6d43de0206f9bcae1a8
#
_entry.id   bd06a16582a5f6d43de0206f9bcae1a8
#
_cell.length_a   1.000
_cell.length_b   1.000
_cell.length_c   1.000
_cell.angle_alpha   90.00
_cell.angle_beta   90.00
_cell.angle_gamma   90.00
#
_symmetry.space_group_name_H-M   'P 1'
#
loop_
_entity.id
_entity.type
_entity.pdbx_description
1 polymer ?
#
loop_
_entity_poly.entity_id
_entity_poly.type
_entity_poly.pdbx_seq_one_letter_code
_entity_poly.pdbx_strand_id
1 'polypeptide(L)'
;MNDVIVIGVDHGYAAMKTVHFSFPTGLVEYEHEPYTQKDVLEYNGRYYVVGSGRQPLQRDKTQTEDYYLLTLAAIAKELEHRGAEHTASIHLAAGLPLTSFGRDKKSFRSYLYRDGSAIPFRYEGQDYTVTIQEVSLFPQGYAKQKHFPVWGSTYQHRTGLYHRGRTGGAEGHWSGLWPLQPRGRTPRAACPPDR
;
A
#
# COMPACT_ATOMS: atom_id res chain seq x y z
N MET A 1 7.84 20.35 -16.58
CA MET A 1 8.37 19.72 -15.34
C MET A 1 7.31 18.73 -14.93
N ASN A 2 7.59 17.44 -14.97
CA ASN A 2 6.63 16.46 -14.48
C ASN A 2 6.61 16.57 -12.96
N ASP A 3 5.43 16.83 -12.41
CA ASP A 3 5.24 16.92 -10.96
C ASP A 3 5.55 15.57 -10.31
N VAL A 4 6.29 15.58 -9.20
CA VAL A 4 6.59 14.37 -8.44
C VAL A 4 5.35 13.97 -7.63
N ILE A 5 4.86 12.76 -7.87
CA ILE A 5 3.69 12.24 -7.19
C ILE A 5 4.11 11.52 -5.89
N VAL A 6 3.56 11.94 -4.77
CA VAL A 6 3.79 11.28 -3.48
C VAL A 6 2.80 10.13 -3.32
N ILE A 7 3.34 8.91 -3.13
CA ILE A 7 2.55 7.70 -2.87
C ILE A 7 2.99 7.07 -1.56
N GLY A 8 2.03 6.90 -0.63
CA GLY A 8 2.25 6.24 0.65
C GLY A 8 1.88 4.76 0.56
N VAL A 9 2.79 3.86 0.98
CA VAL A 9 2.57 2.42 1.02
C VAL A 9 2.93 1.85 2.39
N ASP A 10 1.97 1.23 3.05
CA ASP A 10 2.18 0.46 4.28
C ASP A 10 2.36 -1.02 3.92
N HIS A 11 3.58 -1.50 4.09
CA HIS A 11 3.99 -2.86 3.77
C HIS A 11 3.65 -3.82 4.91
N GLY A 12 2.35 -4.10 5.10
CA GLY A 12 1.88 -5.04 6.12
C GLY A 12 2.19 -6.50 5.77
N TYR A 13 2.21 -7.39 6.78
CA TYR A 13 2.33 -8.83 6.56
C TYR A 13 1.05 -9.46 6.01
N ALA A 14 -0.11 -8.95 6.40
CA ALA A 14 -1.41 -9.47 5.97
C ALA A 14 -1.95 -8.73 4.76
N ALA A 15 -1.68 -7.43 4.66
CA ALA A 15 -2.17 -6.58 3.59
C ALA A 15 -1.21 -5.43 3.30
N MET A 16 -1.03 -5.13 2.02
CA MET A 16 -0.49 -3.88 1.52
C MET A 16 -1.58 -2.82 1.61
N LYS A 17 -1.22 -1.61 2.01
CA LYS A 17 -2.19 -0.51 2.14
C LYS A 17 -1.62 0.77 1.54
N THR A 18 -2.47 1.48 0.82
CA THR A 18 -2.22 2.84 0.36
C THR A 18 -3.29 3.77 0.92
N VAL A 19 -3.36 5.00 0.44
CA VAL A 19 -4.42 5.95 0.84
C VAL A 19 -5.80 5.45 0.40
N HIS A 20 -5.89 4.88 -0.82
CA HIS A 20 -7.18 4.50 -1.42
C HIS A 20 -7.40 2.99 -1.47
N PHE A 21 -6.35 2.18 -1.35
CA PHE A 21 -6.43 0.73 -1.54
C PHE A 21 -5.91 -0.06 -0.34
N SER A 22 -6.51 -1.24 -0.15
CA SER A 22 -5.99 -2.29 0.72
C SER A 22 -6.19 -3.62 0.03
N PHE A 23 -5.11 -4.37 -0.17
CA PHE A 23 -5.14 -5.68 -0.81
C PHE A 23 -4.24 -6.67 -0.07
N PRO A 24 -4.51 -8.00 -0.13
CA PRO A 24 -3.72 -8.99 0.56
C PRO A 24 -2.25 -8.96 0.15
N THR A 25 -1.33 -9.15 1.11
CA THR A 25 0.09 -9.34 0.84
C THR A 25 0.28 -10.77 0.34
N GLY A 26 0.05 -10.97 -0.94
CA GLY A 26 0.18 -12.24 -1.63
C GLY A 26 0.63 -11.99 -3.06
N LEU A 27 1.42 -12.90 -3.60
CA LEU A 27 1.93 -12.84 -4.95
C LEU A 27 2.13 -14.27 -5.45
N VAL A 28 1.54 -14.59 -6.59
CA VAL A 28 1.72 -15.88 -7.26
C VAL A 28 2.32 -15.64 -8.63
N GLU A 29 3.49 -16.24 -8.88
CA GLU A 29 4.19 -16.15 -10.15
C GLU A 29 3.64 -17.16 -11.15
N TYR A 30 3.55 -16.73 -12.41
CA TYR A 30 3.16 -17.55 -13.56
C TYR A 30 4.19 -17.41 -14.68
N GLU A 31 4.52 -18.52 -15.33
CA GLU A 31 5.43 -18.52 -16.49
C GLU A 31 4.77 -17.99 -17.76
N HIS A 32 3.43 -18.06 -17.82
CA HIS A 32 2.63 -17.62 -18.96
C HIS A 32 1.55 -16.65 -18.51
N GLU A 33 1.06 -15.84 -19.44
CA GLU A 33 0.01 -14.87 -19.16
C GLU A 33 -1.24 -15.56 -18.58
N PRO A 34 -1.72 -15.15 -17.40
CA PRO A 34 -2.93 -15.69 -16.81
C PRO A 34 -4.17 -15.37 -17.65
N TYR A 35 -5.20 -16.22 -17.59
CA TYR A 35 -6.47 -15.98 -18.28
C TYR A 35 -7.23 -14.73 -17.79
N THR A 36 -6.96 -14.26 -16.59
CA THR A 36 -7.51 -13.02 -16.04
C THR A 36 -6.48 -11.90 -16.18
N GLN A 37 -6.93 -10.69 -16.48
CA GLN A 37 -6.07 -9.51 -16.46
C GLN A 37 -6.15 -8.77 -15.11
N LYS A 38 -7.18 -9.05 -14.33
CA LYS A 38 -7.38 -8.39 -13.04
C LYS A 38 -6.28 -8.75 -12.05
N ASP A 39 -5.71 -7.72 -11.42
CA ASP A 39 -4.62 -7.82 -10.46
C ASP A 39 -3.36 -8.52 -11.00
N VAL A 40 -3.16 -8.54 -12.32
CA VAL A 40 -1.97 -9.10 -12.96
C VAL A 40 -0.92 -8.02 -13.17
N LEU A 41 0.26 -8.25 -12.61
CA LEU A 41 1.48 -7.49 -12.83
C LEU A 41 2.39 -8.28 -13.78
N GLU A 42 2.82 -7.65 -14.87
CA GLU A 42 3.90 -8.17 -15.71
C GLU A 42 5.17 -7.35 -15.46
N TYR A 43 6.24 -8.03 -15.11
CA TYR A 43 7.53 -7.41 -14.84
C TYR A 43 8.67 -8.32 -15.28
N ASN A 44 9.61 -7.79 -16.07
CA ASN A 44 10.74 -8.53 -16.62
C ASN A 44 10.34 -9.82 -17.36
N GLY A 45 9.23 -9.80 -18.10
CA GLY A 45 8.75 -10.93 -18.87
C GLY A 45 8.13 -12.07 -18.05
N ARG A 46 7.79 -11.82 -16.80
CA ARG A 46 7.09 -12.73 -15.89
C ARG A 46 5.77 -12.13 -15.45
N TYR A 47 4.82 -12.99 -15.14
CA TYR A 47 3.48 -12.60 -14.72
C TYR A 47 3.28 -12.93 -13.24
N TYR A 48 2.63 -12.02 -12.53
CA TYR A 48 2.36 -12.15 -11.11
C TYR A 48 0.91 -11.78 -10.82
N VAL A 49 0.18 -12.65 -10.14
CA VAL A 49 -1.18 -12.33 -9.66
C VAL A 49 -1.06 -11.76 -8.25
N VAL A 50 -1.36 -10.47 -8.13
CA VAL A 50 -1.28 -9.70 -6.88
C VAL A 50 -2.49 -9.97 -6.00
N GLY A 51 -2.27 -10.04 -4.70
CA GLY A 51 -3.33 -10.33 -3.73
C GLY A 51 -3.74 -11.80 -3.64
N SER A 52 -3.10 -12.67 -4.44
CA SER A 52 -3.32 -14.10 -4.45
C SER A 52 -2.20 -14.84 -3.71
N GLY A 53 -2.54 -16.00 -3.16
CA GLY A 53 -1.60 -16.73 -2.32
C GLY A 53 -1.37 -16.06 -0.97
N ARG A 54 -0.45 -16.62 -0.18
CA ARG A 54 -0.03 -16.07 1.10
C ARG A 54 1.48 -16.07 1.15
N GLN A 55 2.07 -14.90 1.32
CA GLN A 55 3.51 -14.83 1.53
C GLN A 55 3.88 -15.48 2.88
N PRO A 56 4.93 -16.31 2.91
CA PRO A 56 5.46 -16.79 4.18
C PRO A 56 5.91 -15.60 5.03
N LEU A 57 5.77 -15.73 6.34
CA LEU A 57 6.20 -14.69 7.27
C LEU A 57 7.73 -14.52 7.19
N GLN A 58 8.18 -13.53 6.45
CA GLN A 58 9.59 -13.21 6.29
C GLN A 58 10.01 -12.17 7.34
N ARG A 59 11.08 -12.44 8.05
CA ARG A 59 11.66 -11.48 9.02
C ARG A 59 12.28 -10.27 8.31
N ASP A 60 12.81 -10.49 7.11
CA ASP A 60 13.40 -9.46 6.25
C ASP A 60 12.64 -9.40 4.93
N LYS A 61 12.04 -8.24 4.67
CA LYS A 61 11.22 -7.97 3.49
C LYS A 61 12.04 -7.78 2.21
N THR A 62 13.35 -7.74 2.32
CA THR A 62 14.27 -7.53 1.18
C THR A 62 14.86 -8.84 0.64
N GLN A 63 14.50 -10.00 1.23
CA GLN A 63 15.04 -11.30 0.82
C GLN A 63 14.52 -11.77 -0.55
N THR A 64 13.30 -11.36 -0.91
CA THR A 64 12.68 -11.68 -2.21
C THR A 64 12.26 -10.39 -2.89
N GLU A 65 11.87 -10.46 -4.16
CA GLU A 65 11.32 -9.31 -4.89
C GLU A 65 9.84 -9.04 -4.58
N ASP A 66 9.19 -9.87 -3.79
CA ASP A 66 7.74 -9.84 -3.60
C ASP A 66 7.22 -8.48 -3.13
N TYR A 67 7.85 -7.89 -2.09
CA TYR A 67 7.44 -6.58 -1.59
C TYR A 67 7.71 -5.45 -2.58
N TYR A 68 8.72 -5.59 -3.43
CA TYR A 68 8.98 -4.64 -4.51
C TYR A 68 7.89 -4.72 -5.59
N LEU A 69 7.55 -5.93 -6.04
CA LEU A 69 6.50 -6.17 -7.03
C LEU A 69 5.13 -5.71 -6.50
N LEU A 70 4.82 -6.01 -5.25
CA LEU A 70 3.61 -5.51 -4.58
C LEU A 70 3.60 -3.97 -4.49
N THR A 71 4.77 -3.33 -4.37
CA THR A 71 4.88 -1.87 -4.40
C THR A 71 4.58 -1.31 -5.78
N LEU A 72 5.07 -1.94 -6.86
CA LEU A 72 4.75 -1.53 -8.23
C LEU A 72 3.24 -1.61 -8.49
N ALA A 73 2.59 -2.69 -8.07
CA ALA A 73 1.14 -2.83 -8.16
C ALA A 73 0.39 -1.74 -7.34
N ALA A 74 0.88 -1.42 -6.14
CA ALA A 74 0.31 -0.36 -5.31
C ALA A 74 0.44 1.01 -5.98
N ILE A 75 1.58 1.30 -6.63
CA ILE A 75 1.81 2.52 -7.40
C ILE A 75 0.85 2.59 -8.58
N ALA A 76 0.72 1.51 -9.37
CA ALA A 76 -0.19 1.48 -10.51
C ALA A 76 -1.63 1.76 -10.10
N LYS A 77 -2.14 1.08 -9.06
CA LYS A 77 -3.48 1.32 -8.51
C LYS A 77 -3.70 2.77 -8.09
N GLU A 78 -2.72 3.40 -7.43
CA GLU A 78 -2.81 4.79 -7.00
C GLU A 78 -2.78 5.78 -8.19
N LEU A 79 -1.94 5.53 -9.20
CA LEU A 79 -1.87 6.36 -10.40
C LEU A 79 -3.20 6.31 -11.17
N GLU A 80 -3.74 5.11 -11.39
CA GLU A 80 -5.02 4.91 -12.06
C GLU A 80 -6.16 5.59 -11.31
N HIS A 81 -6.26 5.38 -9.99
CA HIS A 81 -7.29 6.01 -9.16
C HIS A 81 -7.26 7.54 -9.22
N ARG A 82 -6.07 8.12 -9.34
CA ARG A 82 -5.90 9.58 -9.43
C ARG A 82 -6.09 10.12 -10.85
N GLY A 83 -6.28 9.26 -11.84
CA GLY A 83 -6.28 9.65 -13.25
C GLY A 83 -4.95 10.29 -13.67
N ALA A 84 -3.84 9.86 -13.04
CA ALA A 84 -2.51 10.36 -13.34
C ALA A 84 -1.93 9.66 -14.58
N GLU A 85 -0.93 10.29 -15.20
CA GLU A 85 -0.22 9.67 -16.30
C GLU A 85 0.51 8.39 -15.86
N HIS A 86 0.57 7.40 -16.74
CA HIS A 86 1.26 6.13 -16.48
C HIS A 86 2.78 6.27 -16.52
N THR A 87 3.31 7.37 -17.07
CA THR A 87 4.71 7.75 -16.96
C THR A 87 4.86 8.80 -15.88
N ALA A 88 5.43 8.42 -14.73
CA ALA A 88 5.42 9.28 -13.55
C ALA A 88 6.71 9.21 -12.73
N SER A 89 7.05 10.35 -12.13
CA SER A 89 8.09 10.45 -11.09
C SER A 89 7.46 10.31 -9.72
N ILE A 90 7.97 9.37 -8.91
CA ILE A 90 7.36 8.98 -7.63
C ILE A 90 8.29 9.32 -6.46
N HIS A 91 7.75 9.98 -5.45
CA HIS A 91 8.30 9.99 -4.10
C HIS A 91 7.54 8.96 -3.26
N LEU A 92 8.20 7.86 -2.94
CA LEU A 92 7.60 6.75 -2.20
C LEU A 92 7.75 6.95 -0.69
N ALA A 93 6.63 7.00 0.03
CA ALA A 93 6.58 7.03 1.48
C ALA A 93 6.22 5.63 2.00
N ALA A 94 7.19 4.88 2.56
CA ALA A 94 7.00 3.49 2.94
C ALA A 94 7.03 3.27 4.45
N GLY A 95 6.14 2.41 4.96
CA GLY A 95 6.03 2.04 6.37
C GLY A 95 6.80 0.78 6.73
N LEU A 96 7.62 0.84 7.79
CA LEU A 96 8.30 -0.32 8.39
C LEU A 96 7.84 -0.55 9.83
N PRO A 97 7.80 -1.80 10.32
CA PRO A 97 7.53 -2.09 11.72
C PRO A 97 8.51 -1.36 12.64
N LEU A 98 8.00 -0.73 13.71
CA LEU A 98 8.82 0.01 14.66
C LEU A 98 9.94 -0.86 15.26
N THR A 99 9.64 -2.14 15.52
CA THR A 99 10.58 -3.10 16.11
C THR A 99 11.80 -3.40 15.25
N SER A 100 11.68 -3.27 13.93
CA SER A 100 12.76 -3.53 12.97
C SER A 100 13.28 -2.27 12.29
N PHE A 101 12.63 -1.12 12.50
CA PHE A 101 12.92 0.13 11.78
C PHE A 101 14.40 0.54 11.83
N GLY A 102 15.02 0.48 13.01
CA GLY A 102 16.43 0.86 13.19
C GLY A 102 17.37 -0.01 12.36
N ARG A 103 17.11 -1.32 12.33
CA ARG A 103 17.93 -2.33 11.65
C ARG A 103 17.72 -2.30 10.14
N ASP A 104 16.45 -2.27 9.69
CA ASP A 104 16.08 -2.59 8.30
C ASP A 104 15.93 -1.35 7.40
N LYS A 105 15.91 -0.14 7.97
CA LYS A 105 15.62 1.09 7.21
C LYS A 105 16.56 1.33 6.03
N LYS A 106 17.85 1.03 6.16
CA LYS A 106 18.83 1.28 5.09
C LYS A 106 18.65 0.28 3.95
N SER A 107 18.58 -1.02 4.27
CA SER A 107 18.39 -2.09 3.29
C SER A 107 17.06 -1.96 2.55
N PHE A 108 15.99 -1.68 3.28
CA PHE A 108 14.65 -1.52 2.69
C PHE A 108 14.54 -0.28 1.80
N ARG A 109 15.20 0.83 2.17
CA ARG A 109 15.29 2.01 1.31
C ARG A 109 15.97 1.69 -0.01
N SER A 110 17.15 1.07 0.02
CA SER A 110 17.89 0.69 -1.18
C SER A 110 17.13 -0.34 -2.02
N TYR A 111 16.45 -1.27 -1.39
CA TYR A 111 15.61 -2.28 -2.03
C TYR A 111 14.46 -1.66 -2.84
N LEU A 112 13.80 -0.63 -2.32
CA LEU A 112 12.71 0.06 -3.02
C LEU A 112 13.22 1.09 -4.04
N TYR A 113 14.34 1.77 -3.76
CA TYR A 113 14.87 2.83 -4.61
C TYR A 113 15.50 2.31 -5.90
N ARG A 114 16.16 1.14 -5.82
CA ARG A 114 16.84 0.47 -6.96
C ARG A 114 17.90 1.35 -7.62
N ASP A 115 18.21 2.33 -7.74
CA ASP A 115 19.12 3.25 -8.41
C ASP A 115 18.42 4.48 -9.03
N GLY A 116 17.11 4.57 -8.88
CA GLY A 116 16.34 5.68 -9.44
C GLY A 116 16.18 5.63 -10.95
N SER A 117 16.43 4.48 -11.58
CA SER A 117 16.17 4.29 -13.01
C SER A 117 14.68 4.19 -13.31
N ALA A 118 14.32 4.39 -14.58
CA ALA A 118 12.94 4.16 -15.04
C ALA A 118 12.60 2.67 -14.99
N ILE A 119 11.46 2.35 -14.41
CA ILE A 119 10.96 1.00 -14.17
C ILE A 119 9.76 0.77 -15.11
N PRO A 120 9.95 0.09 -16.25
CA PRO A 120 8.83 -0.32 -17.08
C PRO A 120 8.18 -1.57 -16.52
N PHE A 121 6.85 -1.58 -16.46
CA PHE A 121 6.04 -2.74 -16.09
C PHE A 121 4.63 -2.58 -16.66
N ARG A 122 3.86 -3.67 -16.67
CA ARG A 122 2.45 -3.64 -17.05
C ARG A 122 1.59 -4.10 -15.87
N TYR A 123 0.49 -3.40 -15.65
CA TYR A 123 -0.48 -3.77 -14.63
C TYR A 123 -1.90 -3.73 -15.19
N GLU A 124 -2.65 -4.83 -15.02
CA GLU A 124 -4.00 -5.01 -15.58
C GLU A 124 -4.08 -4.65 -17.08
N GLY A 125 -3.06 -5.04 -17.86
CA GLY A 125 -2.97 -4.78 -19.29
C GLY A 125 -2.54 -3.36 -19.68
N GLN A 126 -2.31 -2.45 -18.73
CA GLN A 126 -1.85 -1.10 -18.97
C GLN A 126 -0.33 -0.99 -18.75
N ASP A 127 0.36 -0.29 -19.65
CA ASP A 127 1.80 -0.07 -19.57
C ASP A 127 2.10 1.13 -18.65
N TYR A 128 3.04 0.92 -17.72
CA TYR A 128 3.53 1.95 -16.80
C TYR A 128 5.04 2.10 -16.95
N THR A 129 5.51 3.33 -16.77
CA THR A 129 6.94 3.63 -16.64
C THR A 129 7.10 4.59 -15.47
N VAL A 130 7.56 4.09 -14.33
CA VAL A 130 7.73 4.92 -13.13
C VAL A 130 9.19 5.09 -12.77
N THR A 131 9.53 6.24 -12.21
CA THR A 131 10.86 6.51 -11.65
C THR A 131 10.68 6.83 -10.19
N ILE A 132 11.21 5.99 -9.29
CA ILE A 132 11.21 6.27 -7.86
C ILE A 132 12.39 7.21 -7.59
N GLN A 133 12.11 8.52 -7.48
CA GLN A 133 13.14 9.53 -7.27
C GLN A 133 13.63 9.56 -5.82
N GLU A 134 12.73 9.28 -4.88
CA GLU A 134 13.03 9.28 -3.46
C GLU A 134 12.21 8.23 -2.71
N VAL A 135 12.81 7.64 -1.66
CA VAL A 135 12.12 6.76 -0.72
C VAL A 135 12.27 7.32 0.69
N SER A 136 11.15 7.74 1.29
CA SER A 136 11.06 8.13 2.69
C SER A 136 10.47 7.00 3.52
N LEU A 137 11.15 6.63 4.61
CA LEU A 137 10.71 5.54 5.48
C LEU A 137 10.19 6.06 6.81
N PHE A 138 9.06 5.50 7.24
CA PHE A 138 8.39 5.85 8.49
C PHE A 138 8.12 4.62 9.34
N PRO A 139 8.24 4.72 10.68
CA PRO A 139 7.79 3.65 11.56
C PRO A 139 6.28 3.46 11.44
N GLN A 140 5.83 2.22 11.28
CA GLN A 140 4.39 1.88 11.26
C GLN A 140 3.72 2.36 12.56
N GLY A 141 2.51 2.94 12.42
CA GLY A 141 1.81 3.56 13.54
C GLY A 141 2.19 5.01 13.85
N TYR A 142 3.32 5.51 13.32
CA TYR A 142 3.73 6.90 13.54
C TYR A 142 2.81 7.92 12.84
N ALA A 143 2.28 7.57 11.68
CA ALA A 143 1.35 8.40 10.93
C ALA A 143 0.02 8.66 11.68
N LYS A 144 -0.32 7.84 12.68
CA LYS A 144 -1.48 8.06 13.55
C LYS A 144 -1.28 9.18 14.58
N GLN A 145 -0.05 9.63 14.81
CA GLN A 145 0.27 10.56 15.90
C GLN A 145 0.62 11.98 15.47
N LYS A 146 0.94 12.22 14.19
CA LYS A 146 1.30 13.58 13.74
C LYS A 146 0.72 13.87 12.37
N HIS A 147 0.08 15.03 12.24
CA HIS A 147 -0.19 15.67 10.96
C HIS A 147 1.16 15.98 10.30
N PHE A 148 1.51 15.22 9.26
CA PHE A 148 2.62 15.60 8.40
C PHE A 148 2.18 16.79 7.56
N PRO A 149 2.94 17.90 7.53
CA PRO A 149 2.74 18.90 6.50
C PRO A 149 3.11 18.22 5.16
N VAL A 150 2.10 18.00 4.33
CA VAL A 150 2.28 17.53 2.98
C VAL A 150 2.94 18.66 2.21
N TRP A 151 4.22 18.52 1.86
CA TRP A 151 4.90 19.43 0.98
C TRP A 151 4.27 19.33 -0.41
N GLY A 152 3.55 20.35 -0.80
CA GLY A 152 3.31 20.70 -2.21
C GLY A 152 2.23 19.94 -2.96
N SER A 153 1.10 19.54 -2.37
CA SER A 153 -0.11 19.32 -3.15
C SER A 153 -1.21 20.25 -2.64
N THR A 154 -1.79 21.00 -3.56
CA THR A 154 -2.96 21.85 -3.32
C THR A 154 -4.17 20.98 -2.97
N TYR A 155 -4.19 20.46 -1.76
CA TYR A 155 -5.41 19.90 -1.20
C TYR A 155 -6.21 21.08 -0.63
N GLN A 156 -7.25 21.49 -1.34
CA GLN A 156 -8.27 22.38 -0.77
C GLN A 156 -8.96 21.64 0.39
N HIS A 157 -8.46 21.87 1.59
CA HIS A 157 -9.16 21.51 2.80
C HIS A 157 -10.42 22.34 2.90
N ARG A 158 -11.58 21.72 2.78
CA ARG A 158 -12.81 22.26 3.38
C ARG A 158 -12.60 22.24 4.90
N THR A 159 -12.22 23.39 5.41
CA THR A 159 -12.13 23.65 6.86
C THR A 159 -13.52 23.60 7.46
N GLY A 160 -13.84 22.50 8.14
CA GLY A 160 -14.87 22.50 9.17
C GLY A 160 -14.30 23.21 10.40
N LEU A 161 -14.89 24.34 10.77
CA LEU A 161 -14.58 25.08 11.99
C LEU A 161 -14.85 24.20 13.21
N TYR A 162 -13.78 23.82 13.91
CA TYR A 162 -13.90 23.34 15.29
C TYR A 162 -13.76 24.53 16.24
N HIS A 163 -14.89 24.95 16.82
CA HIS A 163 -14.91 25.85 17.97
C HIS A 163 -14.18 25.21 19.14
N ARG A 164 -13.18 25.92 19.64
CA ARG A 164 -12.45 25.62 20.86
C ARG A 164 -13.35 25.96 22.06
N GLY A 165 -14.06 24.96 22.59
CA GLY A 165 -14.67 25.05 23.91
C GLY A 165 -13.68 24.59 24.97
N ARG A 166 -13.33 25.49 25.88
CA ARG A 166 -12.52 25.23 27.08
C ARG A 166 -13.46 24.65 28.13
N THR A 167 -13.19 23.41 28.64
CA THR A 167 -13.33 23.03 30.07
C THR A 167 -12.99 21.52 30.24
N GLY A 168 -12.12 21.23 31.18
CA GLY A 168 -12.16 20.20 32.23
C GLY A 168 -12.30 18.74 31.88
N GLY A 169 -11.20 18.00 32.09
CA GLY A 169 -11.18 16.68 32.75
C GLY A 169 -11.89 15.51 32.09
N ALA A 170 -11.14 14.45 31.99
CA ALA A 170 -11.54 13.04 31.94
C ALA A 170 -11.17 12.30 30.66
N GLU A 171 -10.63 11.16 30.89
CA GLU A 171 -10.18 10.08 30.03
C GLU A 171 -11.01 9.87 28.75
N GLY A 172 -10.42 10.18 27.61
CA GLY A 172 -11.02 9.97 26.30
C GLY A 172 -10.63 8.64 25.71
N HIS A 173 -11.53 7.68 25.79
CA HIS A 173 -11.51 6.43 25.04
C HIS A 173 -11.55 6.72 23.53
N TRP A 174 -10.44 6.48 22.83
CA TRP A 174 -10.36 6.67 21.38
C TRP A 174 -10.90 5.44 20.64
N SER A 175 -12.17 5.48 20.26
CA SER A 175 -12.72 4.55 19.27
C SER A 175 -12.33 5.04 17.86
N GLY A 176 -11.55 4.22 17.15
CA GLY A 176 -11.01 4.54 15.85
C GLY A 176 -12.05 4.62 14.75
N LEU A 177 -11.96 5.67 13.95
CA LEU A 177 -12.65 5.80 12.66
C LEU A 177 -11.85 5.08 11.56
N TRP A 178 -12.04 3.77 11.48
CA TRP A 178 -11.94 3.00 10.25
C TRP A 178 -13.34 2.50 9.93
N PRO A 179 -13.81 2.52 8.68
CA PRO A 179 -15.10 1.94 8.37
C PRO A 179 -15.06 0.46 8.70
N LEU A 180 -15.87 0.06 9.67
CA LEU A 180 -16.14 -1.33 10.01
C LEU A 180 -16.78 -2.00 8.79
N GLN A 181 -16.14 -3.01 8.25
CA GLN A 181 -16.79 -3.90 7.30
C GLN A 181 -17.98 -4.58 7.99
N PRO A 182 -19.16 -4.66 7.37
CA PRO A 182 -20.30 -5.36 7.95
C PRO A 182 -19.95 -6.83 8.09
N ARG A 183 -20.02 -7.36 9.32
CA ARG A 183 -19.93 -8.79 9.60
C ARG A 183 -21.11 -9.47 8.94
N GLY A 184 -20.87 -10.18 7.84
CA GLY A 184 -21.82 -11.10 7.24
C GLY A 184 -22.19 -12.17 8.27
N ARG A 185 -23.49 -12.28 8.59
CA ARG A 185 -24.04 -13.40 9.34
C ARG A 185 -23.89 -14.65 8.49
N THR A 186 -23.16 -15.62 8.98
CA THR A 186 -23.19 -16.99 8.46
C THR A 186 -24.57 -17.60 8.75
N PRO A 187 -25.27 -18.19 7.79
CA PRO A 187 -26.47 -18.97 8.08
C PRO A 187 -26.07 -20.24 8.84
N ARG A 188 -26.71 -20.48 9.98
CA ARG A 188 -26.65 -21.76 10.69
C ARG A 188 -27.17 -22.86 9.76
N ALA A 189 -26.33 -23.84 9.50
CA ALA A 189 -26.76 -25.09 8.89
C ALA A 189 -27.74 -25.80 9.83
N ALA A 190 -28.93 -26.11 9.32
CA ALA A 190 -29.91 -26.93 9.98
C ALA A 190 -29.46 -28.40 9.98
N CYS A 191 -29.48 -29.05 11.14
CA CYS A 191 -29.36 -30.49 11.28
C CYS A 191 -30.56 -31.20 10.61
N PRO A 192 -30.32 -32.28 9.86
CA PRO A 192 -31.42 -33.17 9.44
C PRO A 192 -31.88 -34.07 10.59
N PRO A 193 -33.17 -34.47 10.62
CA PRO A 193 -33.70 -35.35 11.66
C PRO A 193 -33.29 -36.81 11.40
N ASP A 194 -33.07 -37.52 12.51
CA ASP A 194 -32.82 -38.96 12.59
C ASP A 194 -33.93 -39.79 11.92
N ARG A 195 -33.51 -40.74 11.11
CA ARG A 195 -34.13 -42.08 10.95
C ARG A 195 -33.07 -43.11 10.52
#